data_e76af21225b2843281ba0a43ae217d40
#
_entry.id   e76af21225b2843281ba0a43ae217d40
#
_cell.length_a   1.000
_cell.length_b   1.000
_cell.length_c   1.000
_cell.angle_alpha   90.00
_cell.angle_beta   90.00
_cell.angle_gamma   90.00
#
_symmetry.space_group_name_H-M   'P 1'
#
loop_
_entity.id
_entity.type
_entity.pdbx_description
1 polymer ?
#
loop_
_entity_poly.entity_id
_entity_poly.type
_entity_poly.pdbx_seq_one_letter_code
_entity_poly.pdbx_strand_id
1 'polypeptide(L)'
;MKLAVPDMISNSYFPAEAAVELGFFKAEGLDVELELIFPVDKAYAALRDGAVDFVGGSAHSALAAFPRFQGAKLICAQAQGMYWFLILHADLGAKRGDVAAVKGKRIGAAPWVDMGLRGLLIEAGIDLQRDGATIAPVPGAVGAGVNFGLTAAKALEDRKIDGFWANGMGAEVALRRGVGTMVLDIRRGDGPKACFNYTAATIA
;
A
#
# COMPACT_ATOMS: atom_id res chain seq x y z
N MET A 1 14.23 -21.16 -1.84
CA MET A 1 12.92 -20.60 -2.21
C MET A 1 13.01 -19.08 -2.13
N LYS A 2 12.31 -18.37 -3.04
CA LYS A 2 12.36 -16.92 -3.14
C LYS A 2 11.02 -16.31 -2.70
N LEU A 3 11.06 -15.40 -1.72
CA LEU A 3 9.92 -14.66 -1.24
C LEU A 3 10.09 -13.18 -1.59
N ALA A 4 9.26 -12.65 -2.47
CA ALA A 4 9.32 -11.24 -2.82
C ALA A 4 8.41 -10.39 -1.92
N VAL A 5 8.91 -9.19 -1.55
CA VAL A 5 8.11 -8.14 -0.90
C VAL A 5 8.30 -6.82 -1.65
N PRO A 6 7.28 -5.96 -1.73
CA PRO A 6 7.40 -4.69 -2.45
C PRO A 6 8.01 -3.56 -1.61
N ASP A 7 8.23 -3.77 -0.33
CA ASP A 7 8.73 -2.75 0.60
C ASP A 7 9.31 -3.43 1.86
N MET A 8 10.56 -3.11 2.20
CA MET A 8 11.27 -3.67 3.35
C MET A 8 11.28 -2.76 4.59
N ILE A 9 10.62 -1.61 4.55
CA ILE A 9 10.52 -0.73 5.73
C ILE A 9 9.08 -0.56 6.22
N SER A 10 8.14 -1.20 5.55
CA SER A 10 6.75 -1.21 5.97
C SER A 10 6.49 -2.32 6.98
N ASN A 11 5.89 -1.96 8.09
CA ASN A 11 5.44 -2.94 9.07
C ASN A 11 4.39 -3.92 8.54
N SER A 12 3.84 -3.67 7.36
CA SER A 12 2.85 -4.56 6.72
C SER A 12 3.46 -5.89 6.28
N TYR A 13 4.72 -5.88 5.89
CA TYR A 13 5.45 -7.05 5.41
C TYR A 13 6.47 -7.58 6.42
N PHE A 14 6.60 -6.88 7.56
CA PHE A 14 7.53 -7.22 8.63
C PHE A 14 7.47 -8.70 9.08
N PRO A 15 6.31 -9.39 9.16
CA PRO A 15 6.30 -10.80 9.51
C PRO A 15 7.10 -11.68 8.56
N ALA A 16 7.08 -11.41 7.25
CA ALA A 16 7.88 -12.15 6.27
C ALA A 16 9.38 -11.87 6.43
N GLU A 17 9.74 -10.59 6.57
CA GLU A 17 11.13 -10.16 6.80
C GLU A 17 11.69 -10.76 8.09
N ALA A 18 10.93 -10.64 9.19
CA ALA A 18 11.33 -11.20 10.48
C ALA A 18 11.48 -12.73 10.44
N ALA A 19 10.63 -13.42 9.68
CA ALA A 19 10.72 -14.88 9.55
C ALA A 19 12.02 -15.32 8.85
N VAL A 20 12.51 -14.55 7.89
CA VAL A 20 13.81 -14.79 7.24
C VAL A 20 14.95 -14.41 8.19
N GLU A 21 14.98 -13.17 8.68
CA GLU A 21 16.08 -12.61 9.45
C GLU A 21 16.30 -13.32 10.81
N LEU A 22 15.22 -13.71 11.47
CA LEU A 22 15.28 -14.43 12.75
C LEU A 22 15.41 -15.95 12.59
N GLY A 23 15.49 -16.45 11.36
CA GLY A 23 15.73 -17.85 11.07
C GLY A 23 14.56 -18.79 11.31
N PHE A 24 13.30 -18.29 11.38
CA PHE A 24 12.14 -19.13 11.58
C PHE A 24 11.92 -20.10 10.42
N PHE A 25 12.16 -19.68 9.18
CA PHE A 25 12.09 -20.60 8.04
C PHE A 25 13.17 -21.67 8.10
N LYS A 26 14.39 -21.31 8.52
CA LYS A 26 15.49 -22.29 8.68
C LYS A 26 15.19 -23.32 9.76
N ALA A 27 14.52 -22.91 10.85
CA ALA A 27 14.10 -23.82 11.92
C ALA A 27 13.11 -24.88 11.41
N GLU A 28 12.32 -24.56 10.39
CA GLU A 28 11.39 -25.48 9.71
C GLU A 28 12.04 -26.20 8.50
N GLY A 29 13.36 -26.10 8.33
CA GLY A 29 14.09 -26.73 7.24
C GLY A 29 13.92 -26.05 5.88
N LEU A 30 13.44 -24.80 5.86
CA LEU A 30 13.22 -24.03 4.64
C LEU A 30 14.32 -23.00 4.45
N ASP A 31 14.98 -23.02 3.28
CA ASP A 31 15.95 -21.99 2.87
C ASP A 31 15.21 -20.95 2.01
N VAL A 32 14.89 -19.81 2.63
CA VAL A 32 14.11 -18.73 2.02
C VAL A 32 14.98 -17.50 1.86
N GLU A 33 15.09 -17.02 0.62
CA GLU A 33 15.72 -15.77 0.24
C GLU A 33 14.65 -14.68 0.07
N LEU A 34 14.87 -13.53 0.69
CA LEU A 34 13.96 -12.38 0.57
C LEU A 34 14.41 -11.48 -0.58
N GLU A 35 13.49 -11.14 -1.48
CA GLU A 35 13.73 -10.24 -2.61
C GLU A 35 12.84 -8.98 -2.52
N LEU A 36 13.44 -7.80 -2.78
CA LEU A 36 12.68 -6.56 -2.93
C LEU A 36 12.27 -6.37 -4.38
N ILE A 37 10.99 -6.46 -4.69
CA ILE A 37 10.44 -6.23 -6.04
C ILE A 37 9.32 -5.20 -5.97
N PHE A 38 9.64 -3.95 -6.29
CA PHE A 38 8.69 -2.84 -6.35
C PHE A 38 8.44 -2.41 -7.81
N PRO A 39 7.23 -1.99 -8.15
CA PRO A 39 5.99 -2.01 -7.37
C PRO A 39 5.36 -3.41 -7.27
N VAL A 40 4.29 -3.55 -6.46
CA VAL A 40 3.68 -4.84 -6.13
C VAL A 40 3.18 -5.63 -7.34
N ASP A 41 2.75 -4.96 -8.40
CA ASP A 41 2.35 -5.58 -9.66
C ASP A 41 3.51 -6.34 -10.34
N LYS A 42 4.74 -5.83 -10.24
CA LYS A 42 5.94 -6.54 -10.71
C LYS A 42 6.26 -7.76 -9.85
N ALA A 43 6.07 -7.68 -8.53
CA ALA A 43 6.25 -8.84 -7.65
C ALA A 43 5.27 -9.96 -8.03
N TYR A 44 4.01 -9.64 -8.24
CA TYR A 44 3.04 -10.65 -8.68
C TYR A 44 3.23 -11.11 -10.14
N ALA A 45 3.76 -10.27 -11.01
CA ALA A 45 4.20 -10.72 -12.34
C ALA A 45 5.35 -11.74 -12.22
N ALA A 46 6.34 -11.47 -11.37
CA ALA A 46 7.43 -12.40 -11.09
C ALA A 46 6.95 -13.76 -10.53
N LEU A 47 5.92 -13.74 -9.65
CA LEU A 47 5.28 -14.96 -9.18
C LEU A 47 4.60 -15.74 -10.32
N ARG A 48 3.82 -15.05 -11.16
CA ARG A 48 3.16 -15.66 -12.32
C ARG A 48 4.15 -16.27 -13.31
N ASP A 49 5.26 -15.60 -13.50
CA ASP A 49 6.31 -16.00 -14.46
C ASP A 49 7.29 -17.03 -13.87
N GLY A 50 7.10 -17.42 -12.60
CA GLY A 50 7.94 -18.41 -11.89
C GLY A 50 9.33 -17.92 -11.49
N ALA A 51 9.55 -16.60 -11.48
CA ALA A 51 10.83 -16.01 -11.05
C ALA A 51 10.97 -15.97 -9.52
N VAL A 52 9.85 -15.95 -8.79
CA VAL A 52 9.78 -16.10 -7.34
C VAL A 52 8.72 -17.15 -6.98
N ASP A 53 8.87 -17.77 -5.80
CA ASP A 53 7.97 -18.82 -5.33
C ASP A 53 6.80 -18.26 -4.53
N PHE A 54 7.01 -17.12 -3.85
CA PHE A 54 6.02 -16.48 -2.99
C PHE A 54 6.09 -14.95 -3.10
N VAL A 55 4.96 -14.30 -2.83
CA VAL A 55 4.88 -12.84 -2.72
C VAL A 55 4.19 -12.44 -1.43
N GLY A 56 4.89 -11.64 -0.62
CA GLY A 56 4.31 -10.90 0.48
C GLY A 56 3.73 -9.59 -0.04
N GLY A 57 2.42 -9.55 -0.27
CA GLY A 57 1.77 -8.38 -0.87
C GLY A 57 0.34 -8.17 -0.38
N SER A 58 -0.39 -7.26 -1.03
CA SER A 58 -1.81 -7.06 -0.72
C SER A 58 -2.68 -8.12 -1.39
N ALA A 59 -3.66 -8.65 -0.67
CA ALA A 59 -4.54 -9.72 -1.16
C ALA A 59 -5.23 -9.38 -2.48
N HIS A 60 -5.77 -8.16 -2.61
CA HIS A 60 -6.45 -7.75 -3.84
C HIS A 60 -5.50 -7.64 -5.05
N SER A 61 -4.21 -7.36 -4.81
CA SER A 61 -3.21 -7.34 -5.89
C SER A 61 -2.95 -8.74 -6.44
N ALA A 62 -2.97 -9.77 -5.58
CA ALA A 62 -2.92 -11.16 -6.03
C ALA A 62 -4.11 -11.48 -6.95
N LEU A 63 -5.32 -11.08 -6.56
CA LEU A 63 -6.53 -11.29 -7.37
C LEU A 63 -6.45 -10.54 -8.72
N ALA A 64 -5.90 -9.34 -8.73
CA ALA A 64 -5.71 -8.57 -9.96
C ALA A 64 -4.71 -9.23 -10.93
N ALA A 65 -3.62 -9.81 -10.38
CA ALA A 65 -2.57 -10.47 -11.17
C ALA A 65 -3.00 -11.83 -11.73
N PHE A 66 -3.91 -12.52 -11.03
CA PHE A 66 -4.39 -13.87 -11.35
C PHE A 66 -5.90 -13.88 -11.60
N PRO A 67 -6.34 -13.53 -12.82
CA PRO A 67 -7.76 -13.45 -13.15
C PRO A 67 -8.50 -14.76 -12.88
N ARG A 68 -9.74 -14.66 -12.44
CA ARG A 68 -10.61 -15.81 -12.09
C ARG A 68 -10.07 -16.65 -10.93
N PHE A 69 -9.19 -16.11 -10.09
CA PHE A 69 -8.58 -16.80 -8.94
C PHE A 69 -7.79 -18.06 -9.32
N GLN A 70 -7.23 -18.09 -10.52
CA GLN A 70 -6.48 -19.24 -11.02
C GLN A 70 -4.99 -18.91 -11.10
N GLY A 71 -4.15 -19.80 -10.57
CA GLY A 71 -2.69 -19.72 -10.67
C GLY A 71 -1.96 -19.27 -9.40
N ALA A 72 -2.67 -18.72 -8.42
CA ALA A 72 -2.10 -18.42 -7.10
C ALA A 72 -3.05 -18.80 -5.97
N LYS A 73 -2.51 -19.00 -4.77
CA LYS A 73 -3.26 -19.21 -3.53
C LYS A 73 -2.83 -18.19 -2.50
N LEU A 74 -3.77 -17.59 -1.79
CA LEU A 74 -3.49 -16.84 -0.57
C LEU A 74 -3.28 -17.84 0.57
N ILE A 75 -2.09 -17.87 1.16
CA ILE A 75 -1.68 -18.89 2.13
C ILE A 75 -1.99 -18.42 3.55
N CYS A 76 -1.58 -17.20 3.89
CA CYS A 76 -1.81 -16.62 5.22
C CYS A 76 -1.85 -15.09 5.16
N ALA A 77 -2.41 -14.48 6.20
CA ALA A 77 -2.34 -13.04 6.42
C ALA A 77 -1.09 -12.68 7.19
N GLN A 78 -0.36 -11.65 6.73
CA GLN A 78 0.71 -11.01 7.48
C GLN A 78 0.18 -9.89 8.39
N ALA A 79 -0.91 -9.24 7.96
CA ALA A 79 -1.65 -8.26 8.73
C ALA A 79 -3.14 -8.37 8.42
N GLN A 80 -3.97 -8.13 9.42
CA GLN A 80 -5.43 -8.16 9.26
C GLN A 80 -5.94 -6.79 8.85
N GLY A 81 -6.93 -6.81 7.94
CA GLY A 81 -7.62 -5.62 7.47
C GLY A 81 -6.75 -4.68 6.64
N MET A 82 -7.36 -3.59 6.21
CA MET A 82 -6.69 -2.53 5.47
C MET A 82 -5.76 -1.73 6.39
N TYR A 83 -4.52 -1.54 5.99
CA TYR A 83 -3.43 -0.99 6.81
C TYR A 83 -2.86 0.33 6.27
N TRP A 84 -3.60 1.02 5.41
CA TRP A 84 -3.16 2.27 4.79
C TRP A 84 -3.77 3.51 5.43
N PHE A 85 -3.13 4.63 5.11
CA PHE A 85 -3.48 5.97 5.54
C PHE A 85 -3.75 6.86 4.35
N LEU A 86 -4.71 7.77 4.49
CA LEU A 86 -4.86 8.91 3.61
C LEU A 86 -4.26 10.13 4.29
N ILE A 87 -3.22 10.67 3.68
CA ILE A 87 -2.55 11.88 4.11
C ILE A 87 -2.80 12.97 3.07
N LEU A 88 -3.25 14.12 3.51
CA LEU A 88 -3.34 15.33 2.69
C LEU A 88 -2.33 16.38 3.17
N HIS A 89 -1.96 17.30 2.28
CA HIS A 89 -1.06 18.39 2.65
C HIS A 89 -1.68 19.25 3.77
N ALA A 90 -0.88 19.61 4.78
CA ALA A 90 -1.36 20.30 5.99
C ALA A 90 -2.08 21.61 5.69
N ASP A 91 -1.59 22.37 4.70
CA ASP A 91 -2.19 23.67 4.33
C ASP A 91 -3.59 23.56 3.70
N LEU A 92 -4.05 22.36 3.38
CA LEU A 92 -5.42 22.15 2.92
C LEU A 92 -6.44 22.22 4.05
N GLY A 93 -5.98 22.27 5.30
CA GLY A 93 -6.84 22.40 6.47
C GLY A 93 -7.79 21.20 6.70
N ALA A 94 -7.54 20.08 6.03
CA ALA A 94 -8.36 18.88 6.17
C ALA A 94 -8.28 18.32 7.60
N LYS A 95 -9.39 17.76 8.08
CA LYS A 95 -9.46 17.14 9.40
C LYS A 95 -9.53 15.63 9.30
N ARG A 96 -9.19 14.95 10.39
CA ARG A 96 -9.38 13.51 10.49
C ARG A 96 -10.85 13.13 10.27
N GLY A 97 -11.09 12.12 9.44
CA GLY A 97 -12.42 11.67 9.03
C GLY A 97 -13.04 12.43 7.85
N ASP A 98 -12.44 13.53 7.40
CA ASP A 98 -12.94 14.33 6.28
C ASP A 98 -12.56 13.73 4.92
N VAL A 99 -13.26 12.67 4.51
CA VAL A 99 -13.03 12.03 3.21
C VAL A 99 -13.29 13.00 2.06
N ALA A 100 -14.22 13.93 2.22
CA ALA A 100 -14.58 14.88 1.18
C ALA A 100 -13.45 15.87 0.82
N ALA A 101 -12.46 16.03 1.71
CA ALA A 101 -11.29 16.85 1.45
C ALA A 101 -10.44 16.42 0.23
N VAL A 102 -10.66 15.20 -0.31
CA VAL A 102 -10.00 14.74 -1.54
C VAL A 102 -10.55 15.36 -2.81
N LYS A 103 -11.72 15.99 -2.78
CA LYS A 103 -12.36 16.59 -3.96
C LYS A 103 -11.46 17.65 -4.58
N GLY A 104 -11.25 17.56 -5.90
CA GLY A 104 -10.36 18.45 -6.64
C GLY A 104 -8.87 18.24 -6.35
N LYS A 105 -8.44 17.15 -5.71
CA LYS A 105 -7.08 16.91 -5.30
C LYS A 105 -6.38 15.81 -6.10
N ARG A 106 -5.04 15.93 -6.17
CA ARG A 106 -4.14 14.95 -6.78
C ARG A 106 -3.61 14.03 -5.68
N ILE A 107 -4.07 12.78 -5.67
CA ILE A 107 -3.69 11.78 -4.66
C ILE A 107 -2.70 10.78 -5.26
N GLY A 108 -1.51 10.72 -4.69
CA GLY A 108 -0.50 9.74 -5.06
C GLY A 108 -0.78 8.38 -4.45
N ALA A 109 -0.78 7.32 -5.26
CA ALA A 109 -0.90 5.95 -4.79
C ALA A 109 -0.07 5.01 -5.68
N ALA A 110 0.43 3.90 -5.11
CA ALA A 110 1.12 2.90 -5.91
C ALA A 110 0.12 2.12 -6.79
N PRO A 111 0.56 1.64 -7.98
CA PRO A 111 -0.25 0.78 -8.83
C PRO A 111 -0.81 -0.42 -8.05
N TRP A 112 -2.07 -0.75 -8.29
CA TRP A 112 -2.89 -1.77 -7.62
C TRP A 112 -3.20 -1.48 -6.14
N VAL A 113 -2.30 -0.80 -5.40
CA VAL A 113 -2.60 -0.32 -4.04
C VAL A 113 -3.69 0.75 -4.07
N ASP A 114 -3.77 1.52 -5.15
CA ASP A 114 -4.80 2.52 -5.40
C ASP A 114 -6.23 1.94 -5.46
N MET A 115 -6.38 0.65 -5.77
CA MET A 115 -7.68 -0.02 -5.81
C MET A 115 -8.42 0.08 -4.46
N GLY A 116 -7.70 -0.08 -3.35
CA GLY A 116 -8.28 0.08 -2.01
C GLY A 116 -8.80 1.50 -1.74
N LEU A 117 -8.05 2.52 -2.18
CA LEU A 117 -8.50 3.90 -2.06
C LEU A 117 -9.71 4.18 -2.96
N ARG A 118 -9.70 3.72 -4.22
CA ARG A 118 -10.83 3.88 -5.14
C ARG A 118 -12.10 3.28 -4.56
N GLY A 119 -12.03 2.05 -4.05
CA GLY A 119 -13.17 1.40 -3.39
C GLY A 119 -13.66 2.19 -2.18
N LEU A 120 -12.76 2.70 -1.35
CA LEU A 120 -13.07 3.53 -0.19
C LEU A 120 -13.79 4.81 -0.59
N LEU A 121 -13.29 5.51 -1.61
CA LEU A 121 -13.91 6.76 -2.06
C LEU A 121 -15.30 6.54 -2.64
N ILE A 122 -15.51 5.46 -3.42
CA ILE A 122 -16.82 5.07 -3.93
C ILE A 122 -17.79 4.82 -2.77
N GLU A 123 -17.37 4.04 -1.78
CA GLU A 123 -18.19 3.74 -0.58
C GLU A 123 -18.53 5.01 0.23
N ALA A 124 -17.62 5.98 0.24
CA ALA A 124 -17.85 7.29 0.85
C ALA A 124 -18.69 8.25 -0.01
N GLY A 125 -19.19 7.80 -1.17
CA GLY A 125 -20.01 8.62 -2.08
C GLY A 125 -19.21 9.62 -2.92
N ILE A 126 -17.89 9.45 -3.01
CA ILE A 126 -17.01 10.28 -3.86
C ILE A 126 -16.92 9.66 -5.26
N ASP A 127 -17.29 10.43 -6.26
CA ASP A 127 -17.07 10.10 -7.66
C ASP A 127 -15.84 10.86 -8.17
N LEU A 128 -14.81 10.14 -8.60
CA LEU A 128 -13.52 10.75 -8.96
C LEU A 128 -13.67 11.76 -10.11
N GLN A 129 -14.50 11.46 -11.10
CA GLN A 129 -14.68 12.33 -12.27
C GLN A 129 -15.52 13.55 -11.91
N ARG A 130 -16.70 13.33 -11.31
CA ARG A 130 -17.61 14.41 -10.91
C ARG A 130 -16.98 15.35 -9.89
N ASP A 131 -16.28 14.77 -8.90
CA ASP A 131 -15.68 15.51 -7.78
C ASP A 131 -14.25 16.01 -8.10
N GLY A 132 -13.75 15.75 -9.32
CA GLY A 132 -12.46 16.25 -9.81
C GLY A 132 -11.23 15.69 -9.06
N ALA A 133 -11.37 14.59 -8.35
CA ALA A 133 -10.26 13.94 -7.64
C ALA A 133 -9.49 13.03 -8.59
N THR A 134 -8.15 13.07 -8.54
CA THR A 134 -7.32 12.19 -9.34
C THR A 134 -6.47 11.28 -8.45
N ILE A 135 -6.34 10.01 -8.84
CA ILE A 135 -5.46 9.04 -8.20
C ILE A 135 -4.47 8.57 -9.26
N ALA A 136 -3.20 8.79 -9.02
CA ALA A 136 -2.12 8.45 -9.95
C ALA A 136 -0.85 8.00 -9.21
N PRO A 137 0.10 7.35 -9.90
CA PRO A 137 1.41 7.05 -9.33
C PRO A 137 2.12 8.30 -8.83
N VAL A 138 2.84 8.16 -7.73
CA VAL A 138 3.64 9.28 -7.16
C VAL A 138 4.81 9.59 -8.09
N PRO A 139 5.03 10.86 -8.47
CA PRO A 139 6.19 11.26 -9.26
C PRO A 139 7.51 10.84 -8.58
N GLY A 140 8.38 10.16 -9.33
CA GLY A 140 9.66 9.66 -8.84
C GLY A 140 9.61 8.34 -8.05
N ALA A 141 8.44 7.78 -7.80
CA ALA A 141 8.30 6.48 -7.13
C ALA A 141 8.42 5.32 -8.14
N VAL A 142 9.53 5.27 -8.86
CA VAL A 142 9.85 4.23 -9.85
C VAL A 142 11.33 3.83 -9.73
N GLY A 143 11.64 2.55 -9.95
CA GLY A 143 13.00 2.04 -9.95
C GLY A 143 13.37 1.20 -8.73
N ALA A 144 14.50 0.50 -8.83
CA ALA A 144 15.02 -0.34 -7.76
C ALA A 144 15.45 0.52 -6.56
N GLY A 145 15.18 0.03 -5.35
CA GLY A 145 15.58 0.69 -4.11
C GLY A 145 14.74 1.91 -3.72
N VAL A 146 13.69 2.24 -4.48
CA VAL A 146 12.78 3.34 -4.11
C VAL A 146 11.83 2.88 -3.03
N ASN A 147 11.79 3.62 -1.91
CA ASN A 147 10.73 3.47 -0.93
C ASN A 147 9.54 4.36 -1.30
N PHE A 148 8.41 3.72 -1.62
CA PHE A 148 7.21 4.44 -2.03
C PHE A 148 6.76 5.47 -1.00
N GLY A 149 6.66 5.10 0.28
CA GLY A 149 6.14 5.97 1.32
C GLY A 149 7.00 7.23 1.54
N LEU A 150 8.33 7.08 1.55
CA LEU A 150 9.25 8.21 1.69
C LEU A 150 9.22 9.12 0.47
N THR A 151 9.13 8.55 -0.73
CA THR A 151 9.00 9.30 -1.98
C THR A 151 7.66 10.06 -2.02
N ALA A 152 6.58 9.46 -1.53
CA ALA A 152 5.27 10.11 -1.44
C ALA A 152 5.29 11.28 -0.44
N ALA A 153 5.91 11.11 0.72
CA ALA A 153 6.08 12.20 1.69
C ALA A 153 6.89 13.36 1.10
N LYS A 154 7.96 13.07 0.35
CA LYS A 154 8.75 14.08 -0.34
C LYS A 154 7.98 14.78 -1.47
N ALA A 155 7.22 14.03 -2.26
CA ALA A 155 6.38 14.61 -3.31
C ALA A 155 5.26 15.49 -2.75
N LEU A 156 4.74 15.18 -1.57
CA LEU A 156 3.80 16.02 -0.83
C LEU A 156 4.46 17.33 -0.41
N GLU A 157 5.63 17.25 0.23
CA GLU A 157 6.44 18.41 0.64
C GLU A 157 6.76 19.32 -0.55
N ASP A 158 7.12 18.74 -1.70
CA ASP A 158 7.42 19.46 -2.95
C ASP A 158 6.17 19.96 -3.70
N ARG A 159 4.98 19.77 -3.18
CA ARG A 159 3.69 20.17 -3.82
C ARG A 159 3.44 19.50 -5.20
N LYS A 160 4.08 18.37 -5.48
CA LYS A 160 3.83 17.59 -6.69
C LYS A 160 2.51 16.83 -6.65
N ILE A 161 2.05 16.53 -5.44
CA ILE A 161 0.76 15.92 -5.12
C ILE A 161 0.11 16.69 -3.97
N ASP A 162 -1.20 16.55 -3.82
CA ASP A 162 -1.96 17.21 -2.75
C ASP A 162 -2.20 16.27 -1.57
N GLY A 163 -2.03 14.97 -1.80
CA GLY A 163 -2.11 13.92 -0.79
C GLY A 163 -1.54 12.62 -1.31
N PHE A 164 -1.50 11.61 -0.44
CA PHE A 164 -1.09 10.26 -0.82
C PHE A 164 -1.79 9.19 0.02
N TRP A 165 -1.83 8.00 -0.57
CA TRP A 165 -2.33 6.77 0.03
C TRP A 165 -1.17 5.81 0.22
N ALA A 166 -0.77 5.56 1.47
CA ALA A 166 0.39 4.74 1.79
C ALA A 166 0.26 4.09 3.17
N ASN A 167 1.14 3.13 3.43
CA ASN A 167 1.31 2.55 4.75
C ASN A 167 2.36 3.30 5.59
N GLY A 168 2.47 2.95 6.82
CA GLY A 168 3.40 3.25 7.90
C GLY A 168 4.32 4.46 7.77
N MET A 169 5.56 4.21 7.37
CA MET A 169 6.67 5.16 7.49
C MET A 169 6.46 6.47 6.73
N GLY A 170 5.91 6.40 5.51
CA GLY A 170 5.66 7.61 4.72
C GLY A 170 4.65 8.56 5.37
N ALA A 171 3.59 8.00 5.95
CA ALA A 171 2.61 8.77 6.71
C ALA A 171 3.27 9.45 7.92
N GLU A 172 4.03 8.69 8.71
CA GLU A 172 4.71 9.19 9.91
C GLU A 172 5.70 10.31 9.57
N VAL A 173 6.49 10.16 8.51
CA VAL A 173 7.43 11.20 8.05
C VAL A 173 6.70 12.48 7.67
N ALA A 174 5.61 12.40 6.92
CA ALA A 174 4.84 13.59 6.53
C ALA A 174 4.23 14.31 7.75
N LEU A 175 3.70 13.55 8.71
CA LEU A 175 3.15 14.09 9.95
C LEU A 175 4.21 14.76 10.82
N ARG A 176 5.33 14.08 11.07
CA ARG A 176 6.42 14.63 11.90
C ARG A 176 7.09 15.86 11.31
N ARG A 177 7.13 15.97 9.99
CA ARG A 177 7.63 17.17 9.30
C ARG A 177 6.60 18.30 9.26
N GLY A 178 5.37 18.06 9.71
CA GLY A 178 4.29 19.05 9.67
C GLY A 178 3.78 19.36 8.27
N VAL A 179 4.20 18.58 7.24
CA VAL A 179 3.76 18.78 5.86
C VAL A 179 2.47 18.05 5.52
N GLY A 180 2.10 17.05 6.30
CA GLY A 180 0.90 16.24 6.11
C GLY A 180 -0.05 16.29 7.28
N THR A 181 -1.34 16.11 7.00
CA THR A 181 -2.40 15.86 7.96
C THR A 181 -2.99 14.47 7.70
N MET A 182 -3.14 13.66 8.75
CA MET A 182 -3.82 12.37 8.65
C MET A 182 -5.32 12.58 8.53
N VAL A 183 -5.85 12.28 7.35
CA VAL A 183 -7.28 12.34 7.09
C VAL A 183 -7.95 11.01 7.46
N LEU A 184 -7.34 9.89 7.10
CA LEU A 184 -7.84 8.56 7.46
C LEU A 184 -6.72 7.64 7.96
N ASP A 185 -6.97 6.99 9.08
CA ASP A 185 -6.28 5.78 9.54
C ASP A 185 -7.29 4.63 9.54
N ILE A 186 -7.30 3.82 8.49
CA ILE A 186 -8.28 2.75 8.32
C ILE A 186 -8.16 1.70 9.42
N ARG A 187 -6.93 1.46 9.94
CA ARG A 187 -6.70 0.52 11.04
C ARG A 187 -7.42 0.91 12.34
N ARG A 188 -7.68 2.20 12.51
CA ARG A 188 -8.40 2.75 13.67
C ARG A 188 -9.89 2.95 13.41
N GLY A 189 -10.38 2.52 12.24
CA GLY A 189 -11.78 2.58 11.89
C GLY A 189 -12.23 3.89 11.25
N ASP A 190 -11.30 4.74 10.79
CA ASP A 190 -11.66 5.93 10.03
C ASP A 190 -12.22 5.54 8.65
N GLY A 191 -13.20 6.30 8.17
CA GLY A 191 -13.86 6.06 6.89
C GLY A 191 -14.99 5.03 6.95
N PRO A 192 -15.50 4.59 5.79
CA PRO A 192 -16.56 3.61 5.70
C PRO A 192 -16.14 2.27 6.33
N LYS A 193 -16.97 1.70 7.21
CA LYS A 193 -16.65 0.47 7.96
C LYS A 193 -16.30 -0.73 7.07
N ALA A 194 -16.92 -0.85 5.90
CA ALA A 194 -16.66 -1.93 4.95
C ALA A 194 -15.21 -1.94 4.46
N CYS A 195 -14.58 -0.76 4.38
CA CYS A 195 -13.25 -0.61 3.79
C CYS A 195 -12.14 -1.27 4.61
N PHE A 196 -12.33 -1.48 5.90
CA PHE A 196 -11.37 -2.22 6.72
C PHE A 196 -11.14 -3.64 6.19
N ASN A 197 -12.15 -4.26 5.60
CA ASN A 197 -12.10 -5.63 5.10
C ASN A 197 -11.81 -5.76 3.60
N TYR A 198 -11.50 -4.67 2.90
CA TYR A 198 -11.24 -4.73 1.45
C TYR A 198 -9.95 -5.46 1.10
N THR A 199 -8.98 -5.47 1.98
CA THR A 199 -7.71 -6.14 1.76
C THR A 199 -6.97 -6.43 3.08
N ALA A 200 -5.97 -7.28 2.98
CA ALA A 200 -4.99 -7.55 4.03
C ALA A 200 -3.62 -7.69 3.39
N ALA A 201 -2.54 -7.57 4.16
CA ALA A 201 -1.23 -8.03 3.72
C ALA A 201 -1.20 -9.56 3.84
N THR A 202 -0.82 -10.23 2.77
CA THR A 202 -0.87 -11.70 2.67
C THR A 202 0.40 -12.27 2.06
N ILE A 203 0.60 -13.57 2.25
CA ILE A 203 1.52 -14.38 1.43
C ILE A 203 0.67 -15.08 0.38
N ALA A 204 1.09 -15.01 -0.87
CA ALA A 204 0.53 -15.71 -2.01
C ALA A 204 1.60 -16.54 -2.72
#